data_ed1ce76439e4dfe8486cedba35c61fba
#
_entry.id   ed1ce76439e4dfe8486cedba35c61fba
#
_cell.length_a   1.000
_cell.length_b   1.000
_cell.length_c   1.000
_cell.angle_alpha   90.00
_cell.angle_beta   90.00
_cell.angle_gamma   90.00
#
_symmetry.space_group_name_H-M   'P 1'
#
loop_
_entity.id
_entity.type
_entity.pdbx_description
1 polymer ?
#
loop_
_entity_poly.entity_id
_entity_poly.type
_entity_poly.pdbx_seq_one_letter_code
_entity_poly.pdbx_strand_id
1 'polypeptide(L)'
;SRAFDVDRDGFVIGGGGAILVLENLEHAIARGGKIYAEVTGFGATSDGHDMVAPSGEGGERAMRLALESLPKERVVSYINAHGTSTPVGDVGEIEAVRRVFGAGSTPLVSSTKSMTGHSQGATGSQEAIYCLLMLENDFIAPSINIDNLDPELKPFEIASSLVNNAKLDTVMTNSFGFGGTNGSMLLSNYDD
;
A
#
# COMPACT_ATOMS: atom_id res chain seq x y z
N SER A 1 -8.80 10.41 -9.97
CA SER A 1 -7.40 10.40 -9.47
C SER A 1 -6.46 9.88 -10.55
N ARG A 2 -5.27 10.43 -10.62
CA ARG A 2 -4.18 10.09 -11.54
C ARG A 2 -2.85 10.00 -10.78
N ALA A 3 -2.81 9.13 -9.77
CA ALA A 3 -1.61 8.98 -8.95
C ALA A 3 -0.37 8.73 -9.83
N PHE A 4 0.73 9.41 -9.50
CA PHE A 4 2.03 9.35 -10.18
C PHE A 4 2.12 10.03 -11.56
N ASP A 5 1.03 10.55 -12.09
CA ASP A 5 1.05 11.37 -13.32
C ASP A 5 1.61 12.76 -13.04
N VAL A 6 2.31 13.36 -14.02
CA VAL A 6 2.88 14.70 -13.90
C VAL A 6 1.81 15.78 -13.72
N ASP A 7 0.63 15.61 -14.30
CA ASP A 7 -0.50 16.54 -14.24
C ASP A 7 -1.49 16.26 -13.11
N ARG A 8 -1.08 15.47 -12.08
CA ARG A 8 -1.91 15.21 -10.90
C ARG A 8 -2.14 16.49 -10.09
N ASP A 9 -3.36 16.72 -9.67
CA ASP A 9 -3.81 17.95 -9.01
C ASP A 9 -4.65 17.67 -7.75
N GLY A 10 -4.66 16.46 -7.26
CA GLY A 10 -5.41 16.04 -6.07
C GLY A 10 -6.23 14.77 -6.30
N PHE A 11 -6.89 14.32 -5.25
CA PHE A 11 -7.67 13.09 -5.28
C PHE A 11 -9.13 13.33 -5.66
N VAL A 12 -9.72 12.35 -6.33
CA VAL A 12 -11.17 12.25 -6.50
C VAL A 12 -11.76 11.57 -5.27
N ILE A 13 -12.77 12.16 -4.64
CA ILE A 13 -13.47 11.55 -3.51
C ILE A 13 -14.26 10.34 -4.01
N GLY A 14 -14.01 9.20 -3.40
CA GLY A 14 -14.79 7.98 -3.57
C GLY A 14 -15.73 7.74 -2.39
N GLY A 15 -16.59 6.75 -2.53
CA GLY A 15 -17.47 6.28 -1.47
C GLY A 15 -17.29 4.79 -1.24
N GLY A 16 -17.74 4.31 -0.07
CA GLY A 16 -17.75 2.87 0.20
C GLY A 16 -17.58 2.54 1.67
N GLY A 17 -17.55 1.25 1.94
CA GLY A 17 -17.31 0.66 3.25
C GLY A 17 -16.70 -0.72 3.07
N ALA A 18 -15.92 -1.17 4.05
CA ALA A 18 -15.32 -2.49 4.05
C ALA A 18 -15.17 -3.00 5.48
N ILE A 19 -15.26 -4.30 5.64
CA ILE A 19 -15.08 -4.99 6.92
C ILE A 19 -14.08 -6.12 6.71
N LEU A 20 -13.06 -6.16 7.55
CA LEU A 20 -12.11 -7.26 7.66
C LEU A 20 -12.37 -8.03 8.96
N VAL A 21 -12.46 -9.33 8.89
CA VAL A 21 -12.53 -10.19 10.06
C VAL A 21 -11.13 -10.65 10.40
N LEU A 22 -10.62 -10.19 11.53
CA LEU A 22 -9.33 -10.62 12.08
C LEU A 22 -9.56 -11.68 13.14
N GLU A 23 -8.87 -12.80 13.04
CA GLU A 23 -8.95 -13.91 13.98
C GLU A 23 -7.55 -14.36 14.41
N ASN A 24 -7.47 -14.94 15.59
CA ASN A 24 -6.28 -15.69 15.96
C ASN A 24 -6.14 -16.91 15.01
N LEU A 25 -4.93 -17.17 14.53
CA LEU A 25 -4.65 -18.22 13.56
C LEU A 25 -5.13 -19.60 14.04
N GLU A 26 -4.84 -19.95 15.28
CA GLU A 26 -5.25 -21.24 15.87
C GLU A 26 -6.77 -21.39 15.91
N HIS A 27 -7.49 -20.30 16.19
CA HIS A 27 -8.95 -20.29 16.19
C HIS A 27 -9.50 -20.47 14.77
N ALA A 28 -8.95 -19.78 13.78
CA ALA A 28 -9.37 -19.90 12.38
C ALA A 28 -9.18 -21.33 11.86
N ILE A 29 -8.02 -21.95 12.16
CA ILE A 29 -7.72 -23.33 11.80
C ILE A 29 -8.70 -24.29 12.50
N ALA A 30 -8.90 -24.15 13.83
CA ALA A 30 -9.75 -25.06 14.60
C ALA A 30 -11.21 -25.08 14.13
N ARG A 31 -11.73 -23.99 13.58
CA ARG A 31 -13.10 -23.94 13.01
C ARG A 31 -13.16 -24.25 11.51
N GLY A 32 -12.03 -24.53 10.87
CA GLY A 32 -11.95 -24.77 9.41
C GLY A 32 -12.28 -23.51 8.60
N GLY A 33 -11.93 -22.33 9.10
CA GLY A 33 -12.14 -21.07 8.40
C GLY A 33 -11.19 -20.92 7.21
N LYS A 34 -11.67 -20.30 6.12
CA LYS A 34 -10.76 -19.90 5.04
C LYS A 34 -9.87 -18.76 5.53
N ILE A 35 -8.57 -18.96 5.44
CA ILE A 35 -7.56 -17.93 5.72
C ILE A 35 -7.13 -17.32 4.38
N TYR A 36 -7.31 -16.02 4.24
CA TYR A 36 -6.95 -15.29 3.01
C TYR A 36 -5.49 -14.84 3.02
N ALA A 37 -4.99 -14.46 4.19
CA ALA A 37 -3.61 -14.07 4.42
C ALA A 37 -3.36 -13.97 5.93
N GLU A 38 -2.09 -13.86 6.29
CA GLU A 38 -1.65 -13.51 7.65
C GLU A 38 -1.30 -12.02 7.71
N VAL A 39 -1.67 -11.34 8.79
CA VAL A 39 -1.13 -10.01 9.11
C VAL A 39 0.23 -10.23 9.77
N THR A 40 1.29 -10.12 8.98
CA THR A 40 2.67 -10.41 9.41
C THR A 40 3.41 -9.18 9.89
N GLY A 41 2.84 -7.99 9.72
CA GLY A 41 3.43 -6.77 10.22
C GLY A 41 2.46 -5.60 10.25
N PHE A 42 2.66 -4.72 11.23
CA PHE A 42 1.91 -3.49 11.36
C PHE A 42 2.77 -2.40 11.99
N GLY A 43 2.73 -1.22 11.42
CA GLY A 43 3.38 -0.03 11.96
C GLY A 43 2.45 1.17 11.92
N ALA A 44 2.35 1.87 13.04
CA ALA A 44 1.61 3.11 13.15
C ALA A 44 2.48 4.20 13.76
N THR A 45 2.43 5.39 13.19
CA THR A 45 3.18 6.55 13.66
C THR A 45 2.35 7.81 13.59
N SER A 46 2.76 8.81 14.35
CA SER A 46 2.28 10.18 14.20
C SER A 46 3.49 11.10 14.06
N ASP A 47 3.58 11.86 12.98
CA ASP A 47 4.71 12.77 12.76
C ASP A 47 4.43 14.22 13.19
N GLY A 48 3.17 14.64 13.20
CA GLY A 48 2.77 15.95 13.68
C GLY A 48 3.46 17.13 12.97
N HIS A 49 4.00 16.91 11.77
CA HIS A 49 4.77 17.90 11.04
C HIS A 49 3.88 19.05 10.54
N ASP A 50 2.79 18.72 9.87
CA ASP A 50 1.81 19.65 9.33
C ASP A 50 0.43 18.97 9.31
N MET A 51 -0.64 19.79 9.27
CA MET A 51 -2.00 19.26 9.27
C MET A 51 -2.34 18.54 7.96
N VAL A 52 -1.77 18.95 6.85
CA VAL A 52 -2.12 18.49 5.49
C VAL A 52 -0.92 17.91 4.75
N ALA A 53 0.25 18.54 4.85
CA ALA A 53 1.45 18.15 4.13
C ALA A 53 2.23 17.06 4.91
N PRO A 54 2.39 15.84 4.36
CA PRO A 54 3.17 14.80 5.02
C PRO A 54 4.65 15.14 5.05
N SER A 55 5.34 14.81 6.15
CA SER A 55 6.79 14.95 6.26
C SER A 55 7.56 13.91 5.42
N GLY A 56 6.91 12.80 5.09
CA GLY A 56 7.53 11.60 4.51
C GLY A 56 8.30 10.76 5.54
N GLU A 57 8.68 11.33 6.68
CA GLU A 57 9.39 10.62 7.75
C GLU A 57 8.46 9.71 8.55
N GLY A 58 7.23 10.17 8.83
CA GLY A 58 6.23 9.37 9.53
C GLY A 58 5.84 8.11 8.76
N GLY A 59 5.64 8.22 7.45
CA GLY A 59 5.37 7.07 6.57
C GLY A 59 6.56 6.10 6.51
N GLU A 60 7.80 6.61 6.40
CA GLU A 60 9.00 5.79 6.45
C GLU A 60 9.08 4.98 7.75
N ARG A 61 8.86 5.63 8.90
CA ARG A 61 8.86 4.94 10.20
C ARG A 61 7.76 3.89 10.30
N ALA A 62 6.56 4.19 9.81
CA ALA A 62 5.46 3.23 9.82
C ALA A 62 5.81 1.97 9.01
N MET A 63 6.37 2.13 7.81
CA MET A 63 6.84 1.02 6.99
C MET A 63 7.96 0.21 7.68
N ARG A 64 8.95 0.87 8.29
CA ARG A 64 10.03 0.18 9.02
C ARG A 64 9.49 -0.61 10.20
N LEU A 65 8.58 -0.05 11.00
CA LEU A 65 7.93 -0.75 12.11
C LEU A 65 7.16 -1.98 11.63
N ALA A 66 6.42 -1.87 10.53
CA ALA A 66 5.73 -3.02 9.94
C ALA A 66 6.71 -4.14 9.54
N LEU A 67 7.87 -3.78 9.01
CA LEU A 67 8.90 -4.74 8.57
C LEU A 67 9.63 -5.42 9.75
N GLU A 68 9.64 -4.86 10.96
CA GLU A 68 10.33 -5.45 12.11
C GLU A 68 9.80 -6.83 12.49
N SER A 69 8.51 -7.09 12.24
CA SER A 69 7.86 -8.38 12.55
C SER A 69 7.78 -9.32 11.34
N LEU A 70 8.18 -8.88 10.15
CA LEU A 70 8.18 -9.74 8.97
C LEU A 70 9.23 -10.86 9.13
N PRO A 71 8.85 -12.14 8.96
CA PRO A 71 9.80 -13.25 8.91
C PRO A 71 10.89 -13.02 7.84
N LYS A 72 12.13 -13.38 8.17
CA LYS A 72 13.31 -13.08 7.33
C LYS A 72 13.29 -13.74 5.95
N GLU A 73 12.57 -14.84 5.82
CA GLU A 73 12.36 -15.59 4.58
C GLU A 73 11.32 -14.95 3.66
N ARG A 74 10.52 -14.04 4.18
CA ARG A 74 9.47 -13.34 3.42
C ARG A 74 10.00 -12.09 2.75
N VAL A 75 9.45 -11.78 1.58
CA VAL A 75 9.81 -10.61 0.79
C VAL A 75 8.57 -9.80 0.44
N VAL A 76 8.64 -8.50 0.67
CA VAL A 76 7.59 -7.59 0.20
C VAL A 76 7.68 -7.49 -1.32
N SER A 77 6.71 -8.04 -2.01
CA SER A 77 6.66 -8.12 -3.48
C SER A 77 5.96 -6.91 -4.10
N TYR A 78 5.05 -6.28 -3.37
CA TYR A 78 4.21 -5.21 -3.86
C TYR A 78 3.81 -4.26 -2.73
N ILE A 79 3.63 -2.98 -3.08
CA ILE A 79 3.09 -1.95 -2.18
C ILE A 79 1.84 -1.32 -2.81
N ASN A 80 0.71 -1.41 -2.12
CA ASN A 80 -0.44 -0.55 -2.37
C ASN A 80 -0.19 0.77 -1.66
N ALA A 81 0.15 1.80 -2.41
CA ALA A 81 0.51 3.10 -1.89
C ALA A 81 -0.72 3.87 -1.38
N HIS A 82 -0.48 4.78 -0.45
CA HIS A 82 -1.47 5.81 -0.15
C HIS A 82 -1.80 6.63 -1.39
N GLY A 83 -0.80 7.05 -2.16
CA GLY A 83 -0.86 7.54 -3.53
C GLY A 83 -2.15 8.29 -3.89
N THR A 84 -2.33 9.50 -3.32
CA THR A 84 -3.59 10.26 -3.41
C THR A 84 -3.71 11.13 -4.64
N SER A 85 -2.78 11.05 -5.58
CA SER A 85 -2.75 11.94 -6.75
C SER A 85 -2.47 13.40 -6.39
N THR A 86 -1.72 13.63 -5.32
CA THR A 86 -1.30 14.97 -4.92
C THR A 86 0.12 15.28 -5.39
N PRO A 87 0.41 16.52 -5.79
CA PRO A 87 1.74 16.89 -6.30
C PRO A 87 2.89 16.50 -5.37
N VAL A 88 2.73 16.72 -4.07
CA VAL A 88 3.77 16.48 -3.06
C VAL A 88 3.70 15.05 -2.50
N GLY A 89 2.50 14.53 -2.26
CA GLY A 89 2.29 13.28 -1.56
C GLY A 89 2.84 12.06 -2.29
N ASP A 90 2.57 11.96 -3.57
CA ASP A 90 2.91 10.77 -4.36
C ASP A 90 4.43 10.56 -4.50
N VAL A 91 5.17 11.61 -4.85
CA VAL A 91 6.63 11.56 -4.95
C VAL A 91 7.25 11.35 -3.57
N GLY A 92 6.77 12.06 -2.56
CA GLY A 92 7.26 11.94 -1.19
C GLY A 92 7.09 10.52 -0.62
N GLU A 93 6.01 9.82 -0.97
CA GLU A 93 5.81 8.42 -0.58
C GLU A 93 6.81 7.50 -1.28
N ILE A 94 7.03 7.64 -2.58
CA ILE A 94 8.02 6.83 -3.31
C ILE A 94 9.44 7.08 -2.79
N GLU A 95 9.77 8.31 -2.43
CA GLU A 95 11.05 8.60 -1.78
C GLU A 95 11.18 7.90 -0.42
N ALA A 96 10.11 7.86 0.39
CA ALA A 96 10.10 7.10 1.64
C ALA A 96 10.29 5.59 1.37
N VAL A 97 9.61 5.04 0.36
CA VAL A 97 9.80 3.63 -0.08
C VAL A 97 11.26 3.37 -0.48
N ARG A 98 11.87 4.26 -1.26
CA ARG A 98 13.30 4.15 -1.64
C ARG A 98 14.23 4.14 -0.41
N ARG A 99 13.94 4.94 0.62
CA ARG A 99 14.72 4.96 1.86
C ARG A 99 14.57 3.69 2.68
N VAL A 100 13.39 3.06 2.63
CA VAL A 100 13.11 1.80 3.35
C VAL A 100 13.74 0.60 2.66
N PHE A 101 13.53 0.46 1.34
CA PHE A 101 13.90 -0.75 0.58
C PHE A 101 15.21 -0.62 -0.20
N GLY A 102 15.73 0.59 -0.36
CA GLY A 102 16.90 0.89 -1.17
C GLY A 102 16.53 1.27 -2.61
N ALA A 103 17.16 2.31 -3.14
CA ALA A 103 16.96 2.74 -4.52
C ALA A 103 17.36 1.63 -5.48
N GLY A 104 16.47 1.21 -6.37
CA GLY A 104 16.66 0.11 -7.32
C GLY A 104 16.32 -1.29 -6.79
N SER A 105 15.88 -1.40 -5.52
CA SER A 105 15.39 -2.64 -4.90
C SER A 105 13.97 -2.47 -4.36
N THR A 106 13.27 -1.42 -4.76
CA THR A 106 11.91 -1.14 -4.33
C THR A 106 10.94 -2.20 -4.85
N PRO A 107 9.99 -2.68 -4.01
CA PRO A 107 8.85 -3.42 -4.52
C PRO A 107 8.11 -2.61 -5.59
N LEU A 108 7.37 -3.29 -6.45
CA LEU A 108 6.51 -2.61 -7.42
C LEU A 108 5.35 -1.92 -6.68
N VAL A 109 5.05 -0.69 -7.05
CA VAL A 109 4.08 0.16 -6.36
C VAL A 109 2.91 0.49 -7.29
N SER A 110 1.69 0.48 -6.77
CA SER A 110 0.56 1.13 -7.43
C SER A 110 -0.37 1.80 -6.41
N SER A 111 -1.23 2.69 -6.89
CA SER A 111 -2.33 3.23 -6.11
C SER A 111 -3.66 2.83 -6.74
N THR A 112 -4.42 1.99 -6.03
CA THR A 112 -5.77 1.60 -6.44
C THR A 112 -6.75 2.75 -6.41
N LYS A 113 -6.40 3.86 -5.74
CA LYS A 113 -7.21 5.09 -5.75
C LYS A 113 -7.36 5.71 -7.14
N SER A 114 -6.46 5.39 -8.08
CA SER A 114 -6.62 5.80 -9.47
C SER A 114 -7.88 5.23 -10.12
N MET A 115 -8.36 4.07 -9.64
CA MET A 115 -9.59 3.40 -10.10
C MET A 115 -10.80 3.71 -9.22
N THR A 116 -10.62 3.78 -7.90
CA THR A 116 -11.73 3.83 -6.93
C THR A 116 -11.99 5.22 -6.37
N GLY A 117 -11.07 6.15 -6.54
CA GLY A 117 -11.06 7.38 -5.77
C GLY A 117 -10.61 7.12 -4.32
N HIS A 118 -10.67 8.15 -3.51
CA HIS A 118 -10.30 8.12 -2.10
C HIS A 118 -11.56 8.12 -1.20
N SER A 119 -11.88 6.98 -0.60
CA SER A 119 -13.05 6.79 0.27
C SER A 119 -12.81 7.24 1.72
N GLN A 120 -11.80 8.08 1.94
CA GLN A 120 -11.48 8.66 3.25
C GLN A 120 -11.26 7.55 4.32
N GLY A 121 -12.02 7.55 5.41
CA GLY A 121 -11.89 6.58 6.50
C GLY A 121 -12.15 5.11 6.13
N ALA A 122 -12.82 4.83 5.01
CA ALA A 122 -13.04 3.47 4.53
C ALA A 122 -11.89 2.93 3.67
N THR A 123 -11.01 3.79 3.16
CA THR A 123 -10.02 3.44 2.13
C THR A 123 -9.06 2.36 2.60
N GLY A 124 -8.52 2.45 3.81
CA GLY A 124 -7.53 1.47 4.30
C GLY A 124 -8.08 0.05 4.33
N SER A 125 -9.32 -0.14 4.78
CA SER A 125 -9.97 -1.46 4.76
C SER A 125 -10.26 -1.96 3.35
N GLN A 126 -10.66 -1.07 2.44
CA GLN A 126 -10.88 -1.41 1.03
C GLN A 126 -9.56 -1.83 0.36
N GLU A 127 -8.49 -1.09 0.56
CA GLU A 127 -7.17 -1.37 0.00
C GLU A 127 -6.56 -2.66 0.55
N ALA A 128 -6.80 -2.97 1.83
CA ALA A 128 -6.44 -4.27 2.39
C ALA A 128 -7.18 -5.41 1.66
N ILE A 129 -8.47 -5.26 1.36
CA ILE A 129 -9.23 -6.25 0.59
C ILE A 129 -8.68 -6.36 -0.85
N TYR A 130 -8.33 -5.25 -1.50
CA TYR A 130 -7.72 -5.31 -2.82
C TYR A 130 -6.37 -6.04 -2.79
N CYS A 131 -5.57 -5.84 -1.73
CA CYS A 131 -4.32 -6.59 -1.52
C CYS A 131 -4.59 -8.09 -1.35
N LEU A 132 -5.61 -8.47 -0.58
CA LEU A 132 -6.01 -9.89 -0.43
C LEU A 132 -6.42 -10.51 -1.77
N LEU A 133 -7.18 -9.78 -2.60
CA LEU A 133 -7.57 -10.25 -3.93
C LEU A 133 -6.35 -10.39 -4.85
N MET A 134 -5.38 -9.48 -4.76
CA MET A 134 -4.14 -9.56 -5.52
C MET A 134 -3.28 -10.75 -5.09
N LEU A 135 -3.14 -11.00 -3.78
CA LEU A 135 -2.46 -12.19 -3.26
C LEU A 135 -3.13 -13.48 -3.73
N GLU A 136 -4.45 -13.61 -3.55
CA GLU A 136 -5.21 -14.81 -3.89
C GLU A 136 -5.16 -15.17 -5.38
N ASN A 137 -5.10 -14.16 -6.26
CA ASN A 137 -5.17 -14.35 -7.71
C ASN A 137 -3.84 -14.05 -8.42
N ASP A 138 -2.79 -13.78 -7.68
CA ASP A 138 -1.42 -13.55 -8.15
C ASP A 138 -1.31 -12.50 -9.27
N PHE A 139 -1.88 -11.32 -9.02
CA PHE A 139 -1.78 -10.18 -9.94
C PHE A 139 -1.51 -8.88 -9.19
N ILE A 140 -1.02 -7.85 -9.89
CA ILE A 140 -0.94 -6.49 -9.38
C ILE A 140 -1.86 -5.58 -10.21
N ALA A 141 -2.82 -4.97 -9.54
CA ALA A 141 -3.67 -3.96 -10.13
C ALA A 141 -2.85 -2.67 -10.41
N PRO A 142 -2.98 -2.07 -11.61
CA PRO A 142 -2.17 -0.89 -11.95
C PRO A 142 -2.69 0.40 -11.31
N SER A 143 -1.82 1.40 -11.27
CA SER A 143 -2.27 2.79 -11.30
C SER A 143 -2.68 3.14 -12.72
N ILE A 144 -3.94 3.51 -12.91
CA ILE A 144 -4.46 3.97 -14.22
C ILE A 144 -4.41 5.50 -14.30
N ASN A 145 -4.73 6.05 -15.46
CA ASN A 145 -4.74 7.49 -15.74
C ASN A 145 -3.34 8.15 -15.66
N ILE A 146 -2.29 7.40 -15.92
CA ILE A 146 -0.93 7.91 -16.08
C ILE A 146 -0.71 8.13 -17.58
N ASP A 147 -0.87 9.35 -18.04
CA ASP A 147 -0.54 9.73 -19.42
C ASP A 147 0.95 10.02 -19.54
N ASN A 148 1.51 10.69 -18.54
CA ASN A 148 2.92 11.00 -18.43
C ASN A 148 3.40 10.76 -17.00
N LEU A 149 4.22 9.74 -16.81
CA LEU A 149 4.81 9.46 -15.49
C LEU A 149 5.67 10.65 -15.03
N ASP A 150 5.50 11.05 -13.76
CA ASP A 150 6.30 12.10 -13.16
C ASP A 150 7.80 11.80 -13.33
N PRO A 151 8.61 12.74 -13.83
CA PRO A 151 10.03 12.51 -14.13
C PRO A 151 10.89 12.18 -12.89
N GLU A 152 10.42 12.46 -11.69
CA GLU A 152 11.09 12.05 -10.43
C GLU A 152 10.91 10.56 -10.12
N LEU A 153 9.96 9.89 -10.80
CA LEU A 153 9.67 8.47 -10.63
C LEU A 153 10.32 7.63 -11.72
N LYS A 154 10.51 6.34 -11.44
CA LYS A 154 11.08 5.41 -12.41
C LYS A 154 10.02 4.43 -12.91
N PRO A 155 9.95 4.15 -14.22
CA PRO A 155 8.95 3.23 -14.77
C PRO A 155 8.95 1.83 -14.14
N PHE A 156 10.09 1.36 -13.64
CA PHE A 156 10.20 0.05 -12.99
C PHE A 156 9.68 0.03 -11.54
N GLU A 157 9.43 1.19 -10.95
CA GLU A 157 8.88 1.30 -9.59
C GLU A 157 7.36 1.29 -9.58
N ILE A 158 6.73 1.72 -10.67
CA ILE A 158 5.28 1.95 -10.74
C ILE A 158 4.61 0.95 -11.68
N ALA A 159 3.65 0.20 -11.16
CA ALA A 159 2.78 -0.63 -11.98
C ALA A 159 1.76 0.25 -12.71
N SER A 160 2.05 0.65 -13.93
CA SER A 160 1.16 1.40 -14.83
C SER A 160 0.30 0.50 -15.73
N SER A 161 0.50 -0.80 -15.68
CA SER A 161 -0.29 -1.82 -16.39
C SER A 161 -0.50 -3.04 -15.50
N LEU A 162 -1.53 -3.84 -15.81
CA LEU A 162 -1.80 -5.08 -15.10
C LEU A 162 -0.60 -6.04 -15.17
N VAL A 163 -0.17 -6.52 -14.02
CA VAL A 163 0.87 -7.56 -13.92
C VAL A 163 0.20 -8.86 -13.51
N ASN A 164 0.25 -9.88 -14.34
CA ASN A 164 -0.23 -11.23 -14.03
C ASN A 164 0.94 -12.12 -13.64
N ASN A 165 0.69 -13.15 -12.84
CA ASN A 165 1.70 -14.08 -12.33
C ASN A 165 2.85 -13.31 -11.63
N ALA A 166 2.46 -12.41 -10.76
CA ALA A 166 3.36 -11.47 -10.09
C ALA A 166 4.24 -12.16 -9.04
N LYS A 167 3.91 -13.39 -8.66
CA LYS A 167 4.58 -14.19 -7.63
C LYS A 167 4.59 -13.46 -6.28
N LEU A 168 3.41 -13.01 -5.88
CA LEU A 168 3.24 -12.28 -4.64
C LEU A 168 3.46 -13.20 -3.44
N ASP A 169 4.34 -12.80 -2.54
CA ASP A 169 4.56 -13.45 -1.24
C ASP A 169 3.98 -12.63 -0.10
N THR A 170 4.45 -11.39 0.04
CA THR A 170 3.97 -10.43 1.01
C THR A 170 3.66 -9.12 0.31
N VAL A 171 2.56 -8.49 0.68
CA VAL A 171 2.18 -7.17 0.17
C VAL A 171 2.08 -6.18 1.32
N MET A 172 2.45 -4.94 1.05
CA MET A 172 2.30 -3.82 1.98
C MET A 172 1.16 -2.93 1.53
N THR A 173 0.35 -2.42 2.45
CA THR A 173 -0.62 -1.36 2.19
C THR A 173 -0.37 -0.19 3.12
N ASN A 174 -0.29 1.01 2.54
CA ASN A 174 0.02 2.24 3.23
C ASN A 174 -1.19 3.18 3.32
N SER A 175 -1.35 3.81 4.47
CA SER A 175 -2.35 4.86 4.68
C SER A 175 -1.70 6.00 5.48
N PHE A 176 -1.57 7.17 4.86
CA PHE A 176 -0.96 8.35 5.45
C PHE A 176 -1.99 9.49 5.51
N GLY A 177 -2.53 9.71 6.71
CA GLY A 177 -3.65 10.63 6.92
C GLY A 177 -3.23 12.03 7.32
N PHE A 178 -4.15 12.96 7.15
CA PHE A 178 -4.02 14.32 7.66
C PHE A 178 -3.77 14.31 9.18
N GLY A 179 -3.06 15.30 9.67
CA GLY A 179 -2.61 15.38 11.06
C GLY A 179 -1.41 14.48 11.36
N GLY A 180 -0.79 13.89 10.33
CA GLY A 180 0.41 13.08 10.47
C GLY A 180 0.20 11.65 10.96
N THR A 181 -1.03 11.15 10.93
CA THR A 181 -1.31 9.75 11.28
C THR A 181 -0.94 8.84 10.12
N ASN A 182 0.01 7.93 10.32
CA ASN A 182 0.50 7.02 9.32
C ASN A 182 0.32 5.57 9.76
N GLY A 183 -0.07 4.71 8.83
CA GLY A 183 -0.19 3.28 9.03
C GLY A 183 0.36 2.50 7.85
N SER A 184 1.08 1.42 8.14
CA SER A 184 1.54 0.44 7.16
C SER A 184 1.23 -0.95 7.67
N MET A 185 0.68 -1.82 6.82
CA MET A 185 0.33 -3.19 7.17
C MET A 185 0.89 -4.15 6.15
N LEU A 186 1.38 -5.28 6.63
CA LEU A 186 1.85 -6.39 5.81
C LEU A 186 0.84 -7.53 5.83
N LEU A 187 0.51 -8.00 4.65
CA LEU A 187 -0.31 -9.18 4.42
C LEU A 187 0.53 -10.20 3.65
N SER A 188 0.71 -11.38 4.21
CA SER A 188 1.50 -12.45 3.61
C SER A 188 0.61 -13.65 3.26
N ASN A 189 0.97 -14.37 2.21
CA ASN A 189 0.33 -15.63 1.89
C ASN A 189 0.35 -16.56 3.12
N TYR A 190 -0.75 -17.22 3.36
CA TYR A 190 -0.83 -18.30 4.32
C TYR A 190 -0.48 -19.60 3.60
N ASP A 191 0.59 -20.25 4.05
CA ASP A 191 1.01 -21.55 3.58
C ASP A 191 0.55 -22.60 4.62
N ASP A 192 -0.34 -23.54 4.22
CA ASP A 192 -0.87 -24.63 5.06
C ASP A 192 0.22 -25.61 5.53
#